data_f617e5106607a63208040d3eb9666289
#
_entry.id   f617e5106607a63208040d3eb9666289
#
_cell.length_a   1.000
_cell.length_b   1.000
_cell.length_c   1.000
_cell.angle_alpha   90.00
_cell.angle_beta   90.00
_cell.angle_gamma   90.00
#
_symmetry.space_group_name_H-M   'P 1'
#
loop_
_entity.id
_entity.type
_entity.pdbx_description
1 polymer ?
#
loop_
_entity_poly.entity_id
_entity_poly.type
_entity_poly.pdbx_seq_one_letter_code
_entity_poly.pdbx_strand_id
1 'polypeptide(L)'
;GIEVKYTKPLDVKPKVLARSMHLLPGDTYSFWRQNRTQTSLARLGIFKYTNLNVTRADSVKKSGFGSLDFSINAVYDLPIETEIEVDVSSKSNNLLGPGLSLGITNKNLFRGGENLTFKLNGAYEWEIGDKKTNSNSGLINSYELGVNVGLSLPRLLVPNFLKSSKDFAERTNFQIGVDFLNRHTFFRMLSFTGSLSYDFQSSWRVFHTITPLKITYTHLLQTSKEFDETMENNPAIAMSFKNQLIPSMSYSYTYDRAATRRNPNRLYWQNTIMSAGNILSAVQYITGNHQGQNKKLFGNIYSQFLKLTS
;
A
#
# COMPACT_ATOMS: atom_id res chain seq x y z
N GLY A 1 -33.75 -14.09 -9.91
CA GLY A 1 -33.24 -12.76 -9.55
C GLY A 1 -32.43 -12.80 -8.28
N ILE A 2 -31.71 -11.74 -7.96
CA ILE A 2 -31.03 -11.57 -6.68
C ILE A 2 -31.91 -10.63 -5.85
N GLU A 3 -32.35 -11.11 -4.69
CA GLU A 3 -33.10 -10.30 -3.73
C GLU A 3 -32.18 -9.95 -2.55
N VAL A 4 -32.15 -8.68 -2.15
CA VAL A 4 -31.39 -8.22 -0.99
C VAL A 4 -32.37 -7.77 0.08
N LYS A 5 -32.38 -8.48 1.22
CA LYS A 5 -33.17 -8.13 2.40
C LYS A 5 -32.24 -7.49 3.43
N TYR A 6 -32.63 -6.37 4.00
CA TYR A 6 -31.85 -5.66 5.01
C TYR A 6 -32.72 -5.11 6.14
N THR A 7 -32.21 -5.15 7.35
CA THR A 7 -32.89 -4.63 8.55
C THR A 7 -32.59 -3.17 8.84
N LYS A 8 -31.48 -2.64 8.30
CA LYS A 8 -31.05 -1.24 8.37
C LYS A 8 -30.73 -0.75 6.96
N PRO A 9 -30.69 0.56 6.70
CA PRO A 9 -30.31 1.08 5.39
C PRO A 9 -29.02 0.45 4.89
N LEU A 10 -28.99 0.09 3.60
CA LEU A 10 -27.86 -0.58 2.99
C LEU A 10 -26.69 0.38 2.87
N ASP A 11 -25.61 0.13 3.60
CA ASP A 11 -24.39 0.96 3.58
C ASP A 11 -23.45 0.64 2.42
N VAL A 12 -23.81 -0.30 1.55
CA VAL A 12 -23.02 -0.72 0.40
C VAL A 12 -23.84 -0.60 -0.86
N LYS A 13 -23.24 -0.10 -1.92
CA LYS A 13 -23.88 -0.03 -3.24
C LYS A 13 -24.20 -1.45 -3.74
N PRO A 14 -25.43 -1.76 -4.18
CA PRO A 14 -25.80 -3.09 -4.67
C PRO A 14 -24.87 -3.63 -5.77
N LYS A 15 -24.33 -2.74 -6.60
CA LYS A 15 -23.38 -3.07 -7.66
C LYS A 15 -22.07 -3.67 -7.11
N VAL A 16 -21.66 -3.33 -5.91
CA VAL A 16 -20.45 -3.88 -5.26
C VAL A 16 -20.71 -5.31 -4.82
N LEU A 17 -21.86 -5.56 -4.21
CA LEU A 17 -22.29 -6.91 -3.85
C LEU A 17 -22.41 -7.81 -5.08
N ALA A 18 -23.08 -7.33 -6.14
CA ALA A 18 -23.23 -8.06 -7.39
C ALA A 18 -21.90 -8.43 -8.05
N ARG A 19 -20.88 -7.56 -7.97
CA ARG A 19 -19.53 -7.84 -8.47
C ARG A 19 -18.79 -8.91 -7.66
N SER A 20 -19.09 -9.01 -6.37
CA SER A 20 -18.48 -9.98 -5.48
C SER A 20 -19.13 -11.37 -5.59
N MET A 21 -20.23 -11.48 -6.32
CA MET A 21 -20.91 -12.74 -6.57
C MET A 21 -20.34 -13.43 -7.81
N HIS A 22 -19.82 -14.63 -7.63
CA HIS A 22 -19.31 -15.50 -8.69
C HIS A 22 -20.26 -16.64 -9.05
N LEU A 23 -21.34 -16.79 -8.27
CA LEU A 23 -22.42 -17.71 -8.51
C LEU A 23 -23.69 -16.88 -8.76
N LEU A 24 -24.20 -16.91 -9.98
CA LEU A 24 -25.35 -16.12 -10.39
C LEU A 24 -26.59 -17.02 -10.54
N PRO A 25 -27.80 -16.45 -10.44
CA PRO A 25 -29.03 -17.18 -10.69
C PRO A 25 -29.06 -17.80 -12.09
N GLY A 26 -29.28 -19.11 -12.16
CA GLY A 26 -29.28 -19.89 -13.42
C GLY A 26 -27.95 -20.58 -13.72
N ASP A 27 -26.90 -20.31 -12.98
CA ASP A 27 -25.63 -21.03 -13.12
C ASP A 27 -25.72 -22.45 -12.58
N THR A 28 -24.89 -23.33 -13.15
CA THR A 28 -24.65 -24.66 -12.55
C THR A 28 -23.87 -24.47 -11.25
N TYR A 29 -24.32 -25.14 -10.20
CA TYR A 29 -23.67 -25.12 -8.91
C TYR A 29 -22.22 -25.58 -9.01
N SER A 30 -21.34 -24.82 -8.37
CA SER A 30 -19.94 -25.14 -8.20
C SER A 30 -19.47 -24.68 -6.82
N PHE A 31 -18.94 -25.63 -6.03
CA PHE A 31 -18.36 -25.36 -4.71
C PHE A 31 -17.21 -24.33 -4.80
N TRP A 32 -16.46 -24.37 -5.90
CA TRP A 32 -15.40 -23.39 -6.15
C TRP A 32 -15.95 -21.96 -6.32
N ARG A 33 -17.04 -21.76 -7.08
CA ARG A 33 -17.72 -20.47 -7.24
C ARG A 33 -18.34 -19.99 -5.94
N GLN A 34 -18.87 -20.90 -5.12
CA GLN A 34 -19.40 -20.61 -3.80
C GLN A 34 -18.31 -20.06 -2.88
N ASN A 35 -17.20 -20.78 -2.71
CA ASN A 35 -16.07 -20.35 -1.90
C ASN A 35 -15.51 -19.01 -2.37
N ARG A 36 -15.50 -18.80 -3.65
CA ARG A 36 -15.04 -17.58 -4.25
C ARG A 36 -15.95 -16.39 -3.95
N THR A 37 -17.26 -16.57 -4.02
CA THR A 37 -18.23 -15.55 -3.59
C THR A 37 -17.99 -15.17 -2.14
N GLN A 38 -17.85 -16.15 -1.25
CA GLN A 38 -17.59 -15.92 0.16
C GLN A 38 -16.27 -15.17 0.39
N THR A 39 -15.19 -15.58 -0.28
CA THR A 39 -13.89 -14.92 -0.20
C THR A 39 -13.93 -13.49 -0.75
N SER A 40 -14.64 -13.25 -1.85
CA SER A 40 -14.77 -11.93 -2.46
C SER A 40 -15.55 -10.97 -1.56
N LEU A 41 -16.61 -11.45 -0.91
CA LEU A 41 -17.36 -10.64 0.07
C LEU A 41 -16.51 -10.34 1.31
N ALA A 42 -15.79 -11.33 1.85
CA ALA A 42 -14.90 -11.13 2.99
C ALA A 42 -13.78 -10.11 2.68
N ARG A 43 -13.26 -10.12 1.46
CA ARG A 43 -12.20 -9.19 1.01
C ARG A 43 -12.63 -7.72 0.90
N LEU A 44 -13.94 -7.44 0.84
CA LEU A 44 -14.43 -6.05 0.91
C LEU A 44 -14.06 -5.39 2.25
N GLY A 45 -13.80 -6.20 3.31
CA GLY A 45 -13.41 -5.69 4.63
C GLY A 45 -14.49 -4.93 5.39
N ILE A 46 -15.71 -4.92 4.86
CA ILE A 46 -16.88 -4.22 5.44
C ILE A 46 -17.78 -5.14 6.25
N PHE A 47 -17.58 -6.45 6.12
CA PHE A 47 -18.35 -7.44 6.85
C PHE A 47 -17.48 -8.11 7.91
N LYS A 48 -17.95 -8.12 9.14
CA LYS A 48 -17.38 -8.88 10.25
C LYS A 48 -17.54 -10.38 10.00
N TYR A 49 -18.64 -10.74 9.37
CA TYR A 49 -19.04 -12.11 9.18
C TYR A 49 -19.89 -12.23 7.92
N THR A 50 -19.58 -13.26 7.11
CA THR A 50 -20.37 -13.67 5.94
C THR A 50 -20.54 -15.18 5.96
N ASN A 51 -21.80 -15.65 5.89
CA ASN A 51 -22.12 -17.06 5.77
C ASN A 51 -22.97 -17.29 4.54
N LEU A 52 -22.61 -18.28 3.77
CA LEU A 52 -23.30 -18.67 2.56
C LEU A 52 -23.94 -20.04 2.79
N ASN A 53 -25.27 -20.07 2.85
CA ASN A 53 -26.06 -21.27 3.02
C ASN A 53 -26.66 -21.70 1.68
N VAL A 54 -26.64 -23.00 1.45
CA VAL A 54 -27.22 -23.64 0.26
C VAL A 54 -28.33 -24.53 0.72
N THR A 55 -29.53 -24.30 0.22
CA THR A 55 -30.70 -25.10 0.52
C THR A 55 -31.27 -25.66 -0.79
N ARG A 56 -31.90 -26.83 -0.72
CA ARG A 56 -32.61 -27.41 -1.87
C ARG A 56 -33.91 -26.62 -2.07
N ALA A 57 -34.13 -26.14 -3.28
CA ALA A 57 -35.41 -25.53 -3.62
C ALA A 57 -36.47 -26.61 -3.77
N ASP A 58 -37.69 -26.34 -3.27
CA ASP A 58 -38.81 -27.30 -3.28
C ASP A 58 -39.35 -27.61 -4.68
N SER A 59 -38.95 -26.82 -5.70
CA SER A 59 -39.41 -27.05 -7.07
C SER A 59 -38.44 -27.90 -7.86
N VAL A 60 -38.79 -29.15 -8.07
CA VAL A 60 -38.14 -30.02 -9.06
C VAL A 60 -38.57 -29.56 -10.46
N LYS A 61 -37.67 -29.00 -11.22
CA LYS A 61 -37.94 -28.71 -12.63
C LYS A 61 -38.11 -30.01 -13.42
N LYS A 62 -39.04 -30.03 -14.40
CA LYS A 62 -39.30 -31.15 -15.30
C LYS A 62 -38.07 -31.70 -16.04
N SER A 63 -36.93 -31.06 -15.96
CA SER A 63 -35.68 -31.40 -16.65
C SER A 63 -34.76 -32.37 -15.90
N GLY A 64 -35.20 -32.96 -14.76
CA GLY A 64 -34.37 -33.90 -13.99
C GLY A 64 -33.23 -33.28 -13.17
N PHE A 65 -32.99 -31.98 -13.25
CA PHE A 65 -32.01 -31.27 -12.46
C PHE A 65 -32.64 -30.63 -11.22
N GLY A 66 -32.06 -30.85 -10.05
CA GLY A 66 -32.45 -30.17 -8.80
C GLY A 66 -32.14 -28.70 -8.85
N SER A 67 -33.00 -27.88 -8.23
CA SER A 67 -32.77 -26.46 -8.03
C SER A 67 -32.21 -26.20 -6.63
N LEU A 68 -31.26 -25.26 -6.50
CA LEU A 68 -30.66 -24.87 -5.23
C LEU A 68 -30.90 -23.37 -4.99
N ASP A 69 -31.30 -23.05 -3.77
CA ASP A 69 -31.40 -21.65 -3.30
C ASP A 69 -30.17 -21.30 -2.48
N PHE A 70 -29.65 -20.09 -2.72
CA PHE A 70 -28.50 -19.55 -2.03
C PHE A 70 -28.94 -18.38 -1.17
N SER A 71 -28.63 -18.44 0.10
CA SER A 71 -28.78 -17.31 1.01
C SER A 71 -27.43 -16.89 1.57
N ILE A 72 -27.15 -15.59 1.51
CA ILE A 72 -25.94 -15.00 2.05
C ILE A 72 -26.34 -14.14 3.22
N ASN A 73 -25.91 -14.54 4.42
CA ASN A 73 -26.08 -13.78 5.64
C ASN A 73 -24.79 -13.02 5.93
N ALA A 74 -24.85 -11.71 5.95
CA ALA A 74 -23.71 -10.84 6.20
C ALA A 74 -24.00 -9.86 7.33
N VAL A 75 -23.05 -9.68 8.22
CA VAL A 75 -23.11 -8.72 9.31
C VAL A 75 -22.01 -7.68 9.09
N TYR A 76 -22.39 -6.41 9.12
CA TYR A 76 -21.42 -5.32 8.97
C TYR A 76 -20.43 -5.29 10.13
N ASP A 77 -19.20 -4.96 9.81
CA ASP A 77 -18.16 -4.61 10.77
C ASP A 77 -18.29 -3.14 11.20
N LEU A 78 -17.52 -2.74 12.21
CA LEU A 78 -17.42 -1.34 12.59
C LEU A 78 -16.80 -0.52 11.44
N PRO A 79 -17.38 0.63 11.11
CA PRO A 79 -16.92 1.43 9.98
C PRO A 79 -15.55 2.09 10.24
N ILE A 80 -15.18 2.26 11.50
CA ILE A 80 -13.93 2.89 11.90
C ILE A 80 -13.11 1.90 12.71
N GLU A 81 -11.85 1.73 12.30
CA GLU A 81 -10.82 0.97 13.00
C GLU A 81 -9.72 1.92 13.43
N THR A 82 -9.30 1.81 14.69
CA THR A 82 -8.21 2.60 15.26
C THR A 82 -7.08 1.66 15.67
N GLU A 83 -5.86 1.99 15.28
CA GLU A 83 -4.64 1.26 15.59
C GLU A 83 -3.71 2.19 16.39
N ILE A 84 -3.16 1.67 17.48
CA ILE A 84 -2.13 2.34 18.29
C ILE A 84 -0.96 1.37 18.38
N GLU A 85 0.20 1.79 17.90
CA GLU A 85 1.43 1.01 17.95
C GLU A 85 2.48 1.80 18.72
N VAL A 86 3.11 1.16 19.70
CA VAL A 86 4.23 1.71 20.45
C VAL A 86 5.42 0.79 20.25
N ASP A 87 6.53 1.34 19.81
CA ASP A 87 7.76 0.61 19.57
C ASP A 87 8.96 1.28 20.24
N VAL A 88 10.04 0.53 20.37
CA VAL A 88 11.34 1.05 20.80
C VAL A 88 12.35 0.60 19.76
N SER A 89 13.00 1.56 19.13
CA SER A 89 14.04 1.30 18.13
C SER A 89 15.43 1.45 18.72
N SER A 90 16.34 0.55 18.34
CA SER A 90 17.77 0.66 18.61
C SER A 90 18.51 0.55 17.29
N LYS A 91 19.34 1.56 16.99
CA LYS A 91 20.08 1.65 15.73
C LYS A 91 21.57 1.39 15.93
N SER A 92 22.25 0.91 14.90
CA SER A 92 23.68 0.60 14.92
C SER A 92 24.60 1.83 15.15
N ASN A 93 24.06 3.04 15.01
CA ASN A 93 24.74 4.30 15.30
C ASN A 93 24.50 4.80 16.73
N ASN A 94 24.24 3.90 17.69
CA ASN A 94 23.99 4.17 19.09
C ASN A 94 22.75 5.02 19.38
N LEU A 95 21.83 5.17 18.45
CA LEU A 95 20.55 5.84 18.71
C LEU A 95 19.55 4.83 19.27
N LEU A 96 18.91 5.20 20.35
CA LEU A 96 17.78 4.47 20.97
C LEU A 96 16.61 5.43 21.15
N GLY A 97 15.41 4.94 20.95
CA GLY A 97 14.26 5.79 21.27
C GLY A 97 12.90 5.13 21.04
N PRO A 98 11.85 5.68 21.68
CA PRO A 98 10.48 5.24 21.46
C PRO A 98 9.91 5.77 20.15
N GLY A 99 9.04 4.98 19.56
CA GLY A 99 8.15 5.34 18.48
C GLY A 99 6.69 5.21 18.88
N LEU A 100 5.84 6.04 18.30
CA LEU A 100 4.39 5.98 18.43
C LEU A 100 3.75 6.13 17.07
N SER A 101 2.87 5.20 16.72
CA SER A 101 2.03 5.29 15.52
C SER A 101 0.56 5.26 15.90
N LEU A 102 -0.21 6.19 15.33
CA LEU A 102 -1.65 6.29 15.50
C LEU A 102 -2.29 6.16 14.12
N GLY A 103 -3.10 5.12 13.92
CA GLY A 103 -3.83 4.85 12.69
C GLY A 103 -5.32 4.94 12.89
N ILE A 104 -6.02 5.57 11.94
CA ILE A 104 -7.48 5.56 11.85
C ILE A 104 -7.84 5.15 10.43
N THR A 105 -8.61 4.06 10.30
CA THR A 105 -9.11 3.57 9.02
C THR A 105 -10.62 3.66 8.99
N ASN A 106 -11.15 4.42 8.02
CA ASN A 106 -12.57 4.40 7.70
C ASN A 106 -12.79 3.37 6.58
N LYS A 107 -13.53 2.31 6.90
CA LYS A 107 -13.92 1.26 5.96
C LYS A 107 -15.19 1.71 5.23
N ASN A 108 -15.21 1.53 3.91
CA ASN A 108 -16.39 1.79 3.08
C ASN A 108 -16.78 3.28 2.95
N LEU A 109 -15.79 4.16 2.85
CA LEU A 109 -15.97 5.62 2.81
C LEU A 109 -16.99 6.09 1.76
N PHE A 110 -16.96 5.50 0.56
CA PHE A 110 -17.86 5.85 -0.56
C PHE A 110 -18.92 4.79 -0.84
N ARG A 111 -19.18 3.88 0.11
CA ARG A 111 -20.12 2.76 -0.02
C ARG A 111 -19.75 1.74 -1.11
N GLY A 112 -18.46 1.63 -1.42
CA GLY A 112 -17.92 0.72 -2.43
C GLY A 112 -16.89 -0.28 -1.89
N GLY A 113 -16.71 -0.32 -0.56
CA GLY A 113 -15.66 -1.12 0.09
C GLY A 113 -14.29 -0.44 0.06
N GLU A 114 -14.24 0.88 -0.16
CA GLU A 114 -13.02 1.66 -0.12
C GLU A 114 -12.57 1.90 1.32
N ASN A 115 -11.26 1.76 1.56
CA ASN A 115 -10.67 2.05 2.86
C ASN A 115 -9.84 3.32 2.78
N LEU A 116 -10.18 4.31 3.61
CA LEU A 116 -9.38 5.51 3.82
C LEU A 116 -8.64 5.36 5.15
N THR A 117 -7.31 5.33 5.09
CA THR A 117 -6.44 5.25 6.26
C THR A 117 -5.70 6.56 6.45
N PHE A 118 -5.74 7.08 7.65
CA PHE A 118 -4.90 8.18 8.11
C PHE A 118 -3.96 7.64 9.16
N LYS A 119 -2.64 7.82 8.99
CA LYS A 119 -1.63 7.35 9.93
C LYS A 119 -0.70 8.50 10.32
N LEU A 120 -0.54 8.70 11.62
CA LEU A 120 0.39 9.63 12.24
C LEU A 120 1.50 8.83 12.91
N ASN A 121 2.76 9.10 12.57
CA ASN A 121 3.92 8.46 13.15
C ASN A 121 4.77 9.52 13.85
N GLY A 122 5.26 9.19 15.04
CA GLY A 122 6.23 10.00 15.76
C GLY A 122 7.31 9.12 16.34
N ALA A 123 8.57 9.49 16.16
CA ALA A 123 9.70 8.83 16.79
C ALA A 123 10.63 9.85 17.41
N TYR A 124 11.22 9.44 18.50
CA TYR A 124 12.18 10.25 19.24
C TYR A 124 13.39 9.40 19.56
N GLU A 125 14.59 9.88 19.26
CA GLU A 125 15.82 9.12 19.42
C GLU A 125 16.87 9.94 20.15
N TRP A 126 17.60 9.32 21.07
CA TRP A 126 18.77 9.88 21.74
C TRP A 126 19.97 8.97 21.57
N GLU A 127 21.15 9.54 21.64
CA GLU A 127 22.41 8.81 21.56
C GLU A 127 22.81 8.22 22.92
N ILE A 128 23.19 6.95 22.91
CA ILE A 128 23.66 6.22 24.11
C ILE A 128 25.17 6.07 24.03
N GLY A 129 25.89 6.52 25.05
CA GLY A 129 27.28 6.11 25.26
C GLY A 129 28.37 7.14 25.03
N ASP A 130 28.10 8.38 24.68
CA ASP A 130 29.15 9.39 24.54
C ASP A 130 29.33 10.19 25.83
N LYS A 131 30.31 9.76 26.67
CA LYS A 131 30.68 10.42 27.93
C LYS A 131 31.58 11.68 27.75
N LYS A 132 31.81 12.17 26.53
CA LYS A 132 32.84 13.15 26.25
C LYS A 132 32.38 14.53 25.79
N THR A 133 31.14 14.86 25.77
CA THR A 133 30.70 16.22 25.47
C THR A 133 30.17 16.93 26.72
N ASN A 134 31.00 17.72 27.35
CA ASN A 134 30.65 18.77 28.31
C ASN A 134 29.86 19.91 27.61
N SER A 135 28.84 19.58 26.85
CA SER A 135 27.97 20.59 26.29
C SER A 135 26.54 20.31 26.76
N ASN A 136 25.88 21.33 27.24
CA ASN A 136 24.46 21.46 27.51
C ASN A 136 23.56 21.13 26.29
N SER A 137 23.98 20.23 25.41
CA SER A 137 23.20 19.74 24.30
C SER A 137 22.11 18.85 24.86
N GLY A 138 20.92 19.40 24.88
CA GLY A 138 19.73 18.79 25.43
C GLY A 138 19.54 17.36 24.92
N LEU A 139 18.86 16.55 25.73
CA LEU A 139 18.51 15.14 25.55
C LEU A 139 17.86 14.77 24.20
N ILE A 140 17.67 15.74 23.31
CA ILE A 140 16.95 15.55 22.04
C ILE A 140 17.93 15.50 20.88
N ASN A 141 18.37 14.31 20.49
CA ASN A 141 19.29 14.17 19.35
C ASN A 141 18.57 14.06 17.99
N SER A 142 17.40 13.44 17.94
CA SER A 142 16.64 13.27 16.71
C SER A 142 15.15 13.11 16.99
N TYR A 143 14.29 13.69 16.17
CA TYR A 143 12.88 13.33 16.15
C TYR A 143 12.38 13.28 14.72
N GLU A 144 11.42 12.39 14.53
CA GLU A 144 10.75 12.16 13.24
C GLU A 144 9.23 12.27 13.44
N LEU A 145 8.58 12.99 12.54
CA LEU A 145 7.13 13.12 12.50
C LEU A 145 6.66 12.81 11.08
N GLY A 146 5.72 11.88 10.96
CA GLY A 146 5.18 11.46 9.67
C GLY A 146 3.65 11.49 9.66
N VAL A 147 3.09 11.95 8.56
CA VAL A 147 1.65 11.89 8.26
C VAL A 147 1.46 11.15 6.96
N ASN A 148 0.67 10.09 6.98
CA ASN A 148 0.39 9.28 5.81
C ASN A 148 -1.13 9.14 5.61
N VAL A 149 -1.58 9.35 4.39
CA VAL A 149 -2.97 9.15 3.97
C VAL A 149 -2.99 8.13 2.85
N GLY A 150 -3.76 7.06 3.04
CA GLY A 150 -3.91 5.98 2.07
C GLY A 150 -5.37 5.77 1.70
N LEU A 151 -5.66 5.66 0.41
CA LEU A 151 -6.97 5.25 -0.11
C LEU A 151 -6.81 3.95 -0.89
N SER A 152 -7.44 2.88 -0.40
CA SER A 152 -7.46 1.56 -1.05
C SER A 152 -8.84 1.27 -1.62
N LEU A 153 -8.89 0.97 -2.90
CA LEU A 153 -10.10 0.62 -3.64
C LEU A 153 -10.09 -0.88 -3.96
N PRO A 154 -11.13 -1.66 -3.64
CA PRO A 154 -11.18 -3.11 -3.92
C PRO A 154 -11.49 -3.40 -5.41
N ARG A 155 -10.78 -2.73 -6.30
CA ARG A 155 -10.90 -2.88 -7.76
C ARG A 155 -9.70 -2.26 -8.45
N LEU A 156 -9.37 -2.73 -9.66
CA LEU A 156 -8.40 -2.04 -10.53
C LEU A 156 -9.06 -0.85 -11.23
N LEU A 157 -8.48 0.32 -11.05
CA LEU A 157 -8.80 1.52 -11.83
C LEU A 157 -7.92 1.58 -13.08
N VAL A 158 -8.10 0.62 -13.95
CA VAL A 158 -7.39 0.54 -15.24
C VAL A 158 -8.39 0.51 -16.40
N PRO A 159 -7.98 0.91 -17.61
CA PRO A 159 -8.80 0.75 -18.82
C PRO A 159 -9.29 -0.70 -18.98
N ASN A 160 -10.45 -0.87 -19.58
CA ASN A 160 -11.11 -2.18 -19.66
C ASN A 160 -10.27 -3.27 -20.34
N PHE A 161 -9.39 -2.90 -21.27
CA PHE A 161 -8.51 -3.84 -21.97
C PHE A 161 -7.36 -4.39 -21.10
N LEU A 162 -7.07 -3.76 -19.94
CA LEU A 162 -6.06 -4.22 -18.98
C LEU A 162 -6.69 -4.97 -17.78
N LYS A 163 -8.01 -5.09 -17.74
CA LYS A 163 -8.66 -5.83 -16.64
C LYS A 163 -8.35 -7.31 -16.75
N SER A 164 -7.75 -7.83 -15.72
CA SER A 164 -7.54 -9.27 -15.53
C SER A 164 -8.87 -9.99 -15.29
N SER A 165 -8.84 -11.32 -15.31
CA SER A 165 -10.04 -12.13 -15.03
C SER A 165 -10.57 -11.80 -13.63
N LYS A 166 -11.88 -11.71 -13.48
CA LYS A 166 -12.58 -11.40 -12.21
C LYS A 166 -12.28 -12.38 -11.07
N ASP A 167 -11.35 -13.26 -11.30
CA ASP A 167 -11.12 -14.46 -10.52
C ASP A 167 -10.28 -14.25 -9.26
N PHE A 168 -9.50 -13.18 -9.16
CA PHE A 168 -8.60 -12.94 -8.06
C PHE A 168 -8.79 -11.54 -7.44
N ALA A 169 -8.18 -11.33 -6.28
CA ALA A 169 -8.23 -10.04 -5.61
C ALA A 169 -7.50 -8.98 -6.43
N GLU A 170 -8.14 -7.85 -6.54
CA GLU A 170 -7.63 -6.68 -7.24
C GLU A 170 -7.78 -5.46 -6.34
N ARG A 171 -6.75 -4.64 -6.24
CA ARG A 171 -6.77 -3.38 -5.49
C ARG A 171 -6.04 -2.28 -6.23
N THR A 172 -6.54 -1.07 -6.07
CA THR A 172 -5.83 0.15 -6.43
C THR A 172 -5.58 0.94 -5.17
N ASN A 173 -4.32 1.30 -4.91
CA ASN A 173 -3.94 2.06 -3.73
C ASN A 173 -3.35 3.41 -4.15
N PHE A 174 -3.83 4.46 -3.51
CA PHE A 174 -3.27 5.79 -3.55
C PHE A 174 -2.67 6.08 -2.18
N GLN A 175 -1.46 6.59 -2.14
CA GLN A 175 -0.81 7.00 -0.90
C GLN A 175 -0.18 8.36 -1.06
N ILE A 176 -0.32 9.18 -0.03
CA ILE A 176 0.35 10.47 0.11
C ILE A 176 0.94 10.51 1.51
N GLY A 177 2.20 10.87 1.62
CA GLY A 177 2.91 10.97 2.89
C GLY A 177 3.75 12.23 2.96
N VAL A 178 3.90 12.73 4.17
CA VAL A 178 4.81 13.82 4.51
C VAL A 178 5.57 13.41 5.75
N ASP A 179 6.90 13.38 5.67
CA ASP A 179 7.77 13.00 6.77
C ASP A 179 8.74 14.12 7.04
N PHE A 180 8.81 14.55 8.30
CA PHE A 180 9.73 15.54 8.80
C PHE A 180 10.74 14.87 9.73
N LEU A 181 12.03 14.98 9.38
CA LEU A 181 13.14 14.46 10.17
C LEU A 181 14.00 15.64 10.67
N ASN A 182 14.17 15.75 11.97
CA ASN A 182 15.09 16.68 12.61
C ASN A 182 16.19 15.92 13.34
N ARG A 183 17.41 16.06 12.86
CA ARG A 183 18.64 15.67 13.57
C ARG A 183 19.34 16.91 14.06
N HIS A 184 19.16 17.25 15.32
CA HIS A 184 19.48 18.55 15.90
C HIS A 184 20.93 19.03 15.62
N THR A 185 21.90 18.14 15.64
CA THR A 185 23.31 18.45 15.41
C THR A 185 23.73 18.39 13.93
N PHE A 186 22.86 17.94 13.04
CA PHE A 186 23.21 17.69 11.64
C PHE A 186 22.32 18.44 10.65
N PHE A 187 21.06 18.08 10.55
CA PHE A 187 20.17 18.62 9.52
C PHE A 187 18.67 18.51 9.87
N ARG A 188 17.87 19.29 9.16
CA ARG A 188 16.41 19.16 9.10
C ARG A 188 15.98 18.85 7.67
N MET A 189 15.14 17.87 7.52
CA MET A 189 14.72 17.36 6.20
C MET A 189 13.21 17.16 6.17
N LEU A 190 12.59 17.52 5.06
CA LEU A 190 11.19 17.29 4.77
C LEU A 190 11.08 16.41 3.53
N SER A 191 10.29 15.33 3.62
CA SER A 191 10.05 14.42 2.53
C SER A 191 8.57 14.37 2.18
N PHE A 192 8.24 14.46 0.90
CA PHE A 192 6.92 14.26 0.37
C PHE A 192 6.92 12.99 -0.47
N THR A 193 5.95 12.12 -0.26
CA THR A 193 5.79 10.90 -1.05
C THR A 193 4.37 10.82 -1.59
N GLY A 194 4.24 10.57 -2.87
CA GLY A 194 2.97 10.26 -3.51
C GLY A 194 3.11 8.98 -4.34
N SER A 195 2.16 8.06 -4.24
CA SER A 195 2.20 6.83 -5.05
C SER A 195 0.82 6.34 -5.47
N LEU A 196 0.81 5.68 -6.63
CA LEU A 196 -0.30 4.91 -7.15
C LEU A 196 0.20 3.50 -7.38
N SER A 197 -0.49 2.50 -6.81
CA SER A 197 -0.14 1.10 -7.04
C SER A 197 -1.37 0.24 -7.34
N TYR A 198 -1.12 -0.83 -8.06
CA TYR A 198 -2.10 -1.85 -8.43
C TYR A 198 -1.63 -3.19 -7.90
N ASP A 199 -2.43 -3.80 -7.02
CA ASP A 199 -2.20 -5.14 -6.52
C ASP A 199 -3.20 -6.09 -7.14
N PHE A 200 -2.72 -7.18 -7.72
CA PHE A 200 -3.57 -8.21 -8.29
C PHE A 200 -2.90 -9.58 -8.22
N GLN A 201 -3.71 -10.62 -8.34
CA GLN A 201 -3.25 -11.99 -8.37
C GLN A 201 -3.50 -12.60 -9.75
N SER A 202 -2.56 -13.39 -10.25
CA SER A 202 -2.72 -14.21 -11.46
C SER A 202 -3.03 -15.67 -11.11
N SER A 203 -2.67 -16.11 -9.93
CA SER A 203 -3.00 -17.44 -9.39
C SER A 203 -3.05 -17.41 -7.85
N TRP A 204 -3.46 -18.52 -7.24
CA TRP A 204 -3.51 -18.66 -5.77
C TRP A 204 -2.17 -18.41 -5.06
N ARG A 205 -1.06 -18.50 -5.79
CA ARG A 205 0.30 -18.41 -5.25
C ARG A 205 1.08 -17.23 -5.80
N VAL A 206 0.54 -16.54 -6.78
CA VAL A 206 1.27 -15.50 -7.51
C VAL A 206 0.56 -14.16 -7.34
N PHE A 207 1.30 -13.24 -6.75
CA PHE A 207 0.86 -11.88 -6.49
C PHE A 207 1.72 -10.90 -7.30
N HIS A 208 1.09 -9.87 -7.80
CA HIS A 208 1.73 -8.82 -8.56
C HIS A 208 1.41 -7.48 -7.93
N THR A 209 2.43 -6.66 -7.75
CA THR A 209 2.27 -5.25 -7.41
C THR A 209 2.93 -4.41 -8.49
N ILE A 210 2.15 -3.60 -9.19
CA ILE A 210 2.65 -2.63 -10.15
C ILE A 210 2.47 -1.25 -9.55
N THR A 211 3.55 -0.49 -9.44
CA THR A 211 3.52 0.92 -9.05
C THR A 211 3.95 1.77 -10.24
N PRO A 212 3.01 2.19 -11.09
CA PRO A 212 3.36 2.97 -12.29
C PRO A 212 3.86 4.36 -11.96
N LEU A 213 3.51 4.88 -10.80
CA LEU A 213 3.94 6.21 -10.37
C LEU A 213 4.20 6.21 -8.86
N LYS A 214 5.42 6.52 -8.49
CA LYS A 214 5.82 6.94 -7.15
C LYS A 214 6.75 8.12 -7.27
N ILE A 215 6.40 9.21 -6.61
CA ILE A 215 7.22 10.42 -6.57
C ILE A 215 7.64 10.62 -5.12
N THR A 216 8.93 10.70 -4.89
CA THR A 216 9.49 11.10 -3.60
C THR A 216 10.27 12.39 -3.81
N TYR A 217 9.91 13.42 -3.08
CA TYR A 217 10.62 14.69 -3.06
C TYR A 217 11.18 14.94 -1.66
N THR A 218 12.49 15.05 -1.57
CA THR A 218 13.19 15.31 -0.32
C THR A 218 13.82 16.68 -0.38
N HIS A 219 13.53 17.49 0.62
CA HIS A 219 14.02 18.85 0.74
C HIS A 219 14.79 19.05 2.05
N LEU A 220 16.03 19.47 1.93
CA LEU A 220 16.88 19.81 3.07
C LEU A 220 16.59 21.25 3.50
N LEU A 221 15.96 21.40 4.68
CA LEU A 221 15.50 22.69 5.19
C LEU A 221 16.62 23.48 5.84
N GLN A 222 17.49 22.79 6.60
CA GLN A 222 18.56 23.41 7.37
C GLN A 222 19.67 22.41 7.61
N THR A 223 20.92 22.90 7.64
CA THR A 223 22.13 22.16 8.02
C THR A 223 22.86 22.86 9.13
N SER A 224 23.64 22.12 9.90
CA SER A 224 24.62 22.71 10.85
C SER A 224 25.93 22.99 10.15
N LYS A 225 26.75 23.88 10.74
CA LYS A 225 28.08 24.19 10.20
C LYS A 225 28.97 22.94 10.11
N GLU A 226 28.93 22.08 11.14
CA GLU A 226 29.69 20.82 11.18
C GLU A 226 29.26 19.85 10.07
N PHE A 227 27.98 19.84 9.77
CA PHE A 227 27.45 19.02 8.69
C PHE A 227 27.80 19.59 7.31
N ASP A 228 27.82 20.91 7.16
CA ASP A 228 28.24 21.58 5.93
C ASP A 228 29.74 21.31 5.65
N GLU A 229 30.62 21.39 6.65
CA GLU A 229 32.02 20.99 6.53
C GLU A 229 32.19 19.51 6.16
N THR A 230 31.36 18.65 6.73
CA THR A 230 31.35 17.21 6.38
C THR A 230 30.96 17.00 4.93
N MET A 231 29.97 17.74 4.42
CA MET A 231 29.54 17.67 3.02
C MET A 231 30.59 18.22 2.06
N GLU A 232 31.30 19.31 2.44
CA GLU A 232 32.40 19.85 1.64
C GLU A 232 33.56 18.87 1.51
N ASN A 233 33.90 18.18 2.61
CA ASN A 233 34.98 17.20 2.63
C ASN A 233 34.61 15.85 2.00
N ASN A 234 33.31 15.57 1.82
CA ASN A 234 32.83 14.31 1.26
C ASN A 234 31.73 14.52 0.22
N PRO A 235 32.09 14.62 -1.08
CA PRO A 235 31.13 14.85 -2.16
C PRO A 235 30.04 13.78 -2.25
N ALA A 236 30.27 12.54 -1.85
CA ALA A 236 29.28 11.47 -1.86
C ALA A 236 28.18 11.73 -0.81
N ILE A 237 28.54 12.22 0.37
CA ILE A 237 27.59 12.67 1.40
C ILE A 237 26.80 13.86 0.87
N ALA A 238 27.48 14.88 0.34
CA ALA A 238 26.83 16.06 -0.23
C ALA A 238 25.80 15.71 -1.32
N MET A 239 26.10 14.75 -2.19
CA MET A 239 25.15 14.27 -3.21
C MET A 239 23.93 13.59 -2.60
N SER A 240 24.09 12.88 -1.49
CA SER A 240 23.00 12.14 -0.82
C SER A 240 22.01 13.05 -0.09
N PHE A 241 22.44 14.25 0.31
CA PHE A 241 21.63 15.21 1.05
C PHE A 241 21.17 16.43 0.23
N LYS A 242 21.47 16.48 -1.06
CA LYS A 242 20.85 17.48 -1.95
C LYS A 242 19.36 17.26 -2.07
N ASN A 243 18.64 18.36 -2.34
CA ASN A 243 17.22 18.25 -2.71
C ASN A 243 17.07 17.27 -3.86
N GLN A 244 16.30 16.22 -3.64
CA GLN A 244 16.15 15.14 -4.61
C GLN A 244 14.69 14.94 -4.98
N LEU A 245 14.45 14.87 -6.27
CA LEU A 245 13.19 14.39 -6.82
C LEU A 245 13.42 13.00 -7.40
N ILE A 246 12.66 12.02 -6.93
CA ILE A 246 12.80 10.62 -7.34
C ILE A 246 11.47 10.13 -7.91
N PRO A 247 11.20 10.41 -9.20
CA PRO A 247 10.08 9.79 -9.90
C PRO A 247 10.46 8.35 -10.22
N SER A 248 9.69 7.40 -9.73
CA SER A 248 10.00 5.99 -9.89
C SER A 248 8.78 5.18 -10.27
N MET A 249 9.03 4.05 -10.89
CA MET A 249 8.06 3.00 -11.10
C MET A 249 8.66 1.65 -10.67
N SER A 250 7.81 0.74 -10.25
CA SER A 250 8.26 -0.59 -9.83
C SER A 250 7.26 -1.67 -10.19
N TYR A 251 7.79 -2.86 -10.31
CA TYR A 251 7.03 -4.09 -10.44
C TYR A 251 7.58 -5.13 -9.48
N SER A 252 6.69 -5.68 -8.66
CA SER A 252 7.01 -6.76 -7.74
C SER A 252 6.24 -8.01 -8.13
N TYR A 253 6.97 -9.11 -8.25
CA TYR A 253 6.45 -10.44 -8.43
C TYR A 253 6.67 -11.23 -7.13
N THR A 254 5.60 -11.78 -6.57
CA THR A 254 5.67 -12.58 -5.35
C THR A 254 5.08 -13.96 -5.60
N TYR A 255 5.86 -15.00 -5.35
CA TYR A 255 5.41 -16.37 -5.31
C TYR A 255 5.33 -16.84 -3.86
N ASP A 256 4.12 -17.19 -3.41
CA ASP A 256 3.86 -17.64 -2.04
C ASP A 256 3.18 -19.01 -2.05
N ARG A 257 3.98 -20.05 -1.77
CA ARG A 257 3.47 -21.42 -1.63
C ARG A 257 2.84 -21.68 -0.26
N ALA A 258 3.14 -20.85 0.74
CA ALA A 258 2.56 -20.97 2.08
C ALA A 258 1.07 -20.58 2.12
N ALA A 259 0.59 -19.80 1.14
CA ALA A 259 -0.82 -19.43 1.00
C ALA A 259 -1.75 -20.63 0.79
N THR A 260 -1.23 -21.85 0.54
CA THR A 260 -2.02 -23.07 0.34
C THR A 260 -1.83 -24.01 1.52
N ARG A 261 -2.85 -24.20 2.33
CA ARG A 261 -2.88 -24.95 3.61
C ARG A 261 -2.34 -26.40 3.60
N ARG A 262 -2.04 -26.99 2.45
CA ARG A 262 -1.77 -28.44 2.32
C ARG A 262 -0.31 -28.82 2.08
N ASN A 263 0.64 -27.88 1.99
CA ASN A 263 2.05 -28.21 1.71
C ASN A 263 2.93 -28.04 2.94
N PRO A 264 3.69 -29.07 3.34
CA PRO A 264 4.67 -28.98 4.41
C PRO A 264 5.86 -28.05 4.05
N ASN A 265 6.15 -27.90 2.77
CA ASN A 265 7.23 -27.03 2.30
C ASN A 265 6.72 -25.63 2.00
N ARG A 266 7.15 -24.65 2.80
CA ARG A 266 6.84 -23.24 2.63
C ARG A 266 7.94 -22.61 1.80
N LEU A 267 7.56 -22.07 0.62
CA LEU A 267 8.44 -21.29 -0.23
C LEU A 267 7.81 -19.92 -0.45
N TYR A 268 8.53 -18.91 -0.05
CA TYR A 268 8.22 -17.52 -0.35
C TYR A 268 9.36 -16.94 -1.17
N TRP A 269 9.03 -16.32 -2.29
CA TRP A 269 10.02 -15.70 -3.17
C TRP A 269 9.44 -14.42 -3.76
N GLN A 270 10.14 -13.31 -3.58
CA GLN A 270 9.72 -12.01 -4.06
C GLN A 270 10.87 -11.36 -4.83
N ASN A 271 10.55 -10.88 -6.03
CA ASN A 271 11.45 -10.07 -6.84
C ASN A 271 10.81 -8.72 -7.11
N THR A 272 11.58 -7.68 -6.94
CA THR A 272 11.16 -6.31 -7.24
C THR A 272 12.16 -5.63 -8.16
N ILE A 273 11.66 -5.10 -9.25
CA ILE A 273 12.40 -4.25 -10.18
C ILE A 273 11.87 -2.84 -10.01
N MET A 274 12.75 -1.90 -9.70
CA MET A 274 12.41 -0.48 -9.58
C MET A 274 13.30 0.34 -10.52
N SER A 275 12.67 1.18 -11.32
CA SER A 275 13.33 2.13 -12.21
C SER A 275 12.99 3.55 -11.77
N ALA A 276 13.98 4.33 -11.40
CA ALA A 276 13.82 5.74 -11.06
C ALA A 276 14.35 6.64 -12.16
N GLY A 277 13.59 7.65 -12.54
CA GLY A 277 13.96 8.68 -13.50
C GLY A 277 14.20 8.25 -14.94
N ASN A 278 14.45 6.96 -15.21
CA ASN A 278 14.84 6.49 -16.54
C ASN A 278 13.71 6.66 -17.57
N ILE A 279 12.48 6.36 -17.19
CA ILE A 279 11.33 6.51 -18.10
C ILE A 279 11.04 7.98 -18.35
N LEU A 280 11.08 8.82 -17.32
CA LEU A 280 10.95 10.26 -17.49
C LEU A 280 12.02 10.81 -18.45
N SER A 281 13.25 10.35 -18.28
CA SER A 281 14.36 10.70 -19.16
C SER A 281 14.12 10.28 -20.61
N ALA A 282 13.61 9.07 -20.82
CA ALA A 282 13.26 8.58 -22.17
C ALA A 282 12.14 9.41 -22.79
N VAL A 283 11.10 9.76 -22.04
CA VAL A 283 10.01 10.62 -22.50
C VAL A 283 10.53 12.02 -22.85
N GLN A 284 11.36 12.62 -22.01
CA GLN A 284 11.99 13.92 -22.31
C GLN A 284 12.84 13.88 -23.58
N TYR A 285 13.59 12.81 -23.78
CA TYR A 285 14.38 12.62 -25.00
C TYR A 285 13.50 12.56 -26.25
N ILE A 286 12.42 11.77 -26.22
CA ILE A 286 11.47 11.62 -27.34
C ILE A 286 10.74 12.93 -27.64
N THR A 287 10.44 13.73 -26.62
CA THR A 287 9.75 15.03 -26.77
C THR A 287 10.69 16.19 -27.17
N GLY A 288 11.96 15.88 -27.46
CA GLY A 288 12.93 16.88 -27.96
C GLY A 288 13.56 17.76 -26.89
N ASN A 289 13.30 17.46 -25.60
CA ASN A 289 13.89 18.19 -24.49
C ASN A 289 15.25 17.56 -24.11
N HIS A 290 16.28 17.86 -24.89
CA HIS A 290 17.64 17.32 -24.70
C HIS A 290 18.36 18.09 -23.57
N GLN A 291 18.01 17.85 -22.34
CA GLN A 291 18.77 18.36 -21.19
C GLN A 291 20.04 17.50 -21.04
N GLY A 292 21.20 18.14 -20.91
CA GLY A 292 22.49 17.47 -20.70
C GLY A 292 22.55 16.58 -19.45
N GLN A 293 23.72 16.45 -18.83
CA GLN A 293 23.91 15.54 -17.67
C GLN A 293 22.99 15.86 -16.46
N ASN A 294 22.53 17.09 -16.30
CA ASN A 294 21.64 17.52 -15.19
C ASN A 294 20.20 17.61 -15.64
N LYS A 295 19.51 16.49 -15.75
CA LYS A 295 18.09 16.43 -16.09
C LYS A 295 17.22 16.97 -14.97
N LYS A 296 16.36 17.93 -15.29
CA LYS A 296 15.50 18.62 -14.32
C LYS A 296 14.03 18.38 -14.61
N LEU A 297 13.24 18.26 -13.55
CA LEU A 297 11.78 18.29 -13.60
C LEU A 297 11.30 19.35 -12.59
N PHE A 298 10.49 20.31 -13.03
CA PHE A 298 10.05 21.45 -12.19
C PHE A 298 11.21 22.20 -11.51
N GLY A 299 12.34 22.35 -12.19
CA GLY A 299 13.52 23.01 -11.65
C GLY A 299 14.42 22.16 -10.73
N ASN A 300 13.98 20.98 -10.30
CA ASN A 300 14.74 20.06 -9.45
C ASN A 300 15.43 18.97 -10.27
N ILE A 301 16.68 18.65 -9.90
CA ILE A 301 17.41 17.53 -10.47
C ILE A 301 16.74 16.24 -9.98
N TYR A 302 16.50 15.29 -10.87
CA TYR A 302 15.95 13.99 -10.51
C TYR A 302 16.98 12.88 -10.62
N SER A 303 16.88 11.92 -9.69
CA SER A 303 17.77 10.77 -9.64
C SER A 303 17.40 9.71 -10.69
N GLN A 304 18.42 9.09 -11.29
CA GLN A 304 18.26 7.98 -12.24
C GLN A 304 19.01 6.75 -11.74
N PHE A 305 18.29 5.67 -11.52
CA PHE A 305 18.89 4.37 -11.16
C PHE A 305 17.93 3.21 -11.47
N LEU A 306 18.47 2.01 -11.51
CA LEU A 306 17.75 0.75 -11.55
C LEU A 306 18.10 -0.04 -10.29
N LYS A 307 17.07 -0.52 -9.57
CA LYS A 307 17.21 -1.34 -8.36
C LYS A 307 16.53 -2.68 -8.57
N LEU A 308 17.26 -3.74 -8.33
CA LEU A 308 16.75 -5.11 -8.28
C LEU A 308 16.83 -5.58 -6.82
N THR A 309 15.75 -6.17 -6.35
CA THR A 309 15.68 -6.74 -4.99
C THR A 309 15.06 -8.13 -5.08
N SER A 310 15.67 -9.08 -4.45
CA SER A 310 15.22 -10.47 -4.36
C SER A 310 15.14 -10.91 -2.91
#